data_1534c6b98b56d972e5a0852fe79347ba
#
_entry.id   1534c6b98b56d972e5a0852fe79347ba
#
_cell.length_a   1.000
_cell.length_b   1.000
_cell.length_c   1.000
_cell.angle_alpha   90.00
_cell.angle_beta   90.00
_cell.angle_gamma   90.00
#
_symmetry.space_group_name_H-M   'P 1'
#
loop_
_entity.id
_entity.type
_entity.pdbx_description
1 polymer ?
#
loop_
_entity_poly.entity_id
_entity_poly.type
_entity_poly.pdbx_seq_one_letter_code
_entity_poly.pdbx_strand_id
1 'polypeptide(L)'
;SIMWSIGNELQMREDLAGFPTGDWGVTTYRIFDVLVKRYDPTRKTTVAMYPSRAGAISRKESDFNKKILPPELSTVTEVASFNYQYVDYAKYLEACPGLIVYQSEATSSELTAPFFGMDQDKMVGLAYWGAIEYWGESNGWPKKGWNYSFFNHALEPYPQAYLIKSAFSDEPLVHIGVV
;
A
#
# COMPACT_ATOMS: atom_id res chain seq x y z
N SER A 1 -10.68 9.22 -12.09
CA SER A 1 -9.61 8.27 -11.72
C SER A 1 -8.27 8.75 -12.25
N ILE A 2 -7.20 8.64 -11.47
CA ILE A 2 -5.84 9.00 -11.88
C ILE A 2 -5.06 7.79 -12.42
N MET A 3 -5.39 6.61 -11.96
CA MET A 3 -4.81 5.33 -12.39
C MET A 3 -5.78 4.18 -12.13
N TRP A 4 -5.49 3.02 -12.69
CA TRP A 4 -6.23 1.78 -12.49
C TRP A 4 -5.42 0.81 -11.63
N SER A 5 -5.92 0.47 -10.45
CA SER A 5 -5.42 -0.67 -9.69
C SER A 5 -6.15 -1.92 -10.15
N ILE A 6 -5.41 -2.85 -10.75
CA ILE A 6 -5.98 -4.02 -11.40
C ILE A 6 -5.82 -5.31 -10.60
N GLY A 7 -5.38 -5.18 -9.38
CA GLY A 7 -5.28 -6.30 -8.44
C GLY A 7 -4.80 -5.85 -7.07
N ASN A 8 -5.08 -6.68 -6.06
CA ASN A 8 -4.62 -6.48 -4.70
C ASN A 8 -3.93 -7.74 -4.18
N GLU A 9 -2.68 -7.58 -3.73
CA GLU A 9 -1.89 -8.61 -3.06
C GLU A 9 -1.78 -9.92 -3.88
N LEU A 10 -1.67 -9.81 -5.20
CA LEU A 10 -1.65 -10.97 -6.11
C LEU A 10 -0.50 -11.93 -5.82
N GLN A 11 0.65 -11.41 -5.41
CA GLN A 11 1.83 -12.20 -5.07
C GLN A 11 1.64 -13.09 -3.83
N MET A 12 0.56 -12.90 -3.07
CA MET A 12 0.23 -13.75 -1.93
C MET A 12 -0.49 -15.04 -2.31
N ARG A 13 -0.78 -15.21 -3.58
CA ARG A 13 -1.66 -16.27 -4.09
C ARG A 13 -0.91 -17.29 -4.94
N GLU A 14 0.37 -17.49 -4.66
CA GLU A 14 1.19 -18.49 -5.37
C GLU A 14 0.65 -19.92 -5.24
N ASP A 15 -0.08 -20.18 -4.16
CA ASP A 15 -0.72 -21.46 -3.85
C ASP A 15 -2.07 -21.66 -4.54
N LEU A 16 -2.62 -20.67 -5.21
CA LEU A 16 -3.90 -20.81 -5.92
C LEU A 16 -3.73 -21.63 -7.20
N ALA A 17 -4.56 -22.66 -7.31
CA ALA A 17 -4.63 -23.48 -8.51
C ALA A 17 -4.88 -22.62 -9.77
N GLY A 18 -4.02 -22.78 -10.77
CA GLY A 18 -4.09 -22.04 -12.03
C GLY A 18 -3.22 -20.80 -12.12
N PHE A 19 -2.54 -20.41 -11.06
CA PHE A 19 -1.51 -19.37 -11.15
C PHE A 19 -0.14 -20.01 -11.41
N PRO A 20 0.69 -19.41 -12.28
CA PRO A 20 2.07 -19.90 -12.50
C PRO A 20 2.87 -19.80 -11.20
N THR A 21 3.45 -20.91 -10.78
CA THR A 21 4.34 -20.93 -9.63
C THR A 21 5.61 -20.13 -9.92
N GLY A 22 6.03 -19.26 -8.98
CA GLY A 22 7.24 -18.45 -9.12
C GLY A 22 7.08 -17.18 -9.96
N ASP A 23 5.90 -16.93 -10.55
CA ASP A 23 5.61 -15.74 -11.37
C ASP A 23 5.20 -14.52 -10.53
N TRP A 24 4.75 -14.74 -9.30
CA TRP A 24 4.38 -13.68 -8.36
C TRP A 24 3.42 -12.62 -8.92
N GLY A 25 2.52 -13.03 -9.83
CA GLY A 25 1.49 -12.18 -10.41
C GLY A 25 1.91 -11.38 -11.66
N VAL A 26 3.13 -11.53 -12.14
CA VAL A 26 3.62 -10.80 -13.33
C VAL A 26 2.81 -11.11 -14.58
N THR A 27 2.57 -12.39 -14.88
CA THR A 27 1.76 -12.80 -16.04
C THR A 27 0.32 -12.30 -15.90
N THR A 28 -0.28 -12.44 -14.72
CA THR A 28 -1.64 -11.96 -14.44
C THR A 28 -1.75 -10.46 -14.67
N TYR A 29 -0.79 -9.69 -14.14
CA TYR A 29 -0.74 -8.25 -14.37
C TYR A 29 -0.69 -7.91 -15.86
N ARG A 30 0.23 -8.52 -16.61
CA ARG A 30 0.42 -8.24 -18.04
C ARG A 30 -0.85 -8.50 -18.85
N ILE A 31 -1.58 -9.59 -18.55
CA ILE A 31 -2.85 -9.91 -19.21
C ILE A 31 -3.89 -8.83 -18.91
N PHE A 32 -4.04 -8.45 -17.65
CA PHE A 32 -5.03 -7.45 -17.26
C PHE A 32 -4.65 -6.04 -17.72
N ASP A 33 -3.38 -5.69 -17.73
CA ASP A 33 -2.90 -4.42 -18.27
C ASP A 33 -3.29 -4.26 -19.73
N VAL A 34 -3.01 -5.25 -20.56
CA VAL A 34 -3.42 -5.25 -21.98
C VAL A 34 -4.94 -5.11 -22.13
N LEU A 35 -5.71 -5.79 -21.27
CA LEU A 35 -7.16 -5.69 -21.29
C LEU A 35 -7.66 -4.29 -20.93
N VAL A 36 -7.14 -3.72 -19.84
CA VAL A 36 -7.50 -2.36 -19.39
C VAL A 36 -7.13 -1.32 -20.44
N LYS A 37 -5.94 -1.42 -21.03
CA LYS A 37 -5.45 -0.48 -22.06
C LYS A 37 -6.27 -0.48 -23.34
N ARG A 38 -7.04 -1.53 -23.62
CA ARG A 38 -8.01 -1.54 -24.73
C ARG A 38 -9.16 -0.57 -24.52
N TYR A 39 -9.54 -0.34 -23.26
CA TYR A 39 -10.66 0.53 -22.91
C TYR A 39 -10.21 1.91 -22.46
N ASP A 40 -9.06 2.00 -21.81
CA ASP A 40 -8.47 3.25 -21.34
C ASP A 40 -6.95 3.24 -21.47
N PRO A 41 -6.42 3.62 -22.64
CA PRO A 41 -4.97 3.72 -22.86
C PRO A 41 -4.33 4.92 -22.18
N THR A 42 -5.11 5.83 -21.60
CA THR A 42 -4.63 7.13 -21.11
C THR A 42 -4.13 7.08 -19.68
N ARG A 43 -4.62 6.14 -18.87
CA ARG A 43 -4.29 6.04 -17.45
C ARG A 43 -3.27 4.95 -17.19
N LYS A 44 -2.40 5.21 -16.22
CA LYS A 44 -1.43 4.24 -15.72
C LYS A 44 -2.13 3.08 -15.00
N THR A 45 -1.52 1.92 -15.03
CA THR A 45 -1.97 0.73 -14.30
C THR A 45 -1.02 0.38 -13.18
N THR A 46 -1.56 -0.23 -12.14
CA THR A 46 -0.82 -0.69 -10.98
C THR A 46 -1.46 -1.93 -10.34
N VAL A 47 -0.76 -2.54 -9.43
CA VAL A 47 -1.25 -3.59 -8.53
C VAL A 47 -0.78 -3.24 -7.14
N ALA A 48 -1.66 -3.30 -6.16
CA ALA A 48 -1.30 -3.18 -4.76
C ALA A 48 -0.55 -4.43 -4.30
N MET A 49 0.72 -4.27 -3.93
CA MET A 49 1.61 -5.37 -3.51
C MET A 49 1.82 -5.37 -2.00
N TYR A 50 1.91 -6.55 -1.41
CA TYR A 50 2.32 -6.70 -0.01
C TYR A 50 3.51 -7.65 0.12
N PRO A 51 4.73 -7.19 -0.18
CA PRO A 51 5.92 -8.04 -0.22
C PRO A 51 6.23 -8.79 1.08
N SER A 52 5.88 -8.21 2.22
CA SER A 52 6.11 -8.83 3.51
C SER A 52 5.28 -10.10 3.76
N ARG A 53 4.16 -10.26 3.06
CA ARG A 53 3.34 -11.48 3.12
C ARG A 53 3.65 -12.50 2.03
N ALA A 54 4.20 -12.09 0.93
CA ALA A 54 4.56 -12.97 -0.19
C ALA A 54 5.76 -13.86 0.13
N GLY A 55 5.61 -14.71 1.17
CA GLY A 55 6.75 -15.47 1.67
C GLY A 55 7.94 -14.55 1.74
N ALA A 56 7.75 -13.44 2.46
CA ALA A 56 8.76 -12.43 2.58
C ALA A 56 10.05 -13.15 2.45
N ILE A 57 10.69 -12.99 1.36
CA ILE A 57 11.99 -13.55 1.07
C ILE A 57 12.60 -13.65 2.44
N SER A 58 12.64 -14.83 3.01
CA SER A 58 12.60 -15.05 4.45
C SER A 58 13.55 -14.06 5.09
N ARG A 59 13.03 -13.08 5.78
CA ARG A 59 13.82 -12.14 6.58
C ARG A 59 14.40 -12.94 7.74
N LYS A 60 15.21 -13.94 7.40
CA LYS A 60 16.08 -14.56 8.39
C LYS A 60 17.06 -13.46 8.77
N GLU A 61 17.22 -13.24 10.05
CA GLU A 61 18.15 -12.26 10.64
C GLU A 61 19.57 -12.31 10.02
N SER A 62 19.97 -13.43 9.40
CA SER A 62 21.21 -13.58 8.65
C SER A 62 21.27 -12.73 7.37
N ASP A 63 20.19 -12.13 6.92
CA ASP A 63 20.12 -11.43 5.64
C ASP A 63 20.23 -9.89 5.76
N PHE A 64 20.58 -9.36 6.93
CA PHE A 64 20.82 -7.92 7.13
C PHE A 64 21.80 -7.27 6.15
N ASN A 65 22.66 -8.07 5.54
CA ASN A 65 23.63 -7.63 4.53
C ASN A 65 23.17 -7.84 3.09
N LYS A 66 22.00 -8.45 2.86
CA LYS A 66 21.48 -8.61 1.51
C LYS A 66 20.77 -7.34 1.06
N LYS A 67 21.02 -6.95 -0.17
CA LYS A 67 20.32 -5.86 -0.83
C LYS A 67 18.82 -6.15 -0.83
N ILE A 68 18.03 -5.28 -0.24
CA ILE A 68 16.57 -5.38 -0.29
C ILE A 68 16.15 -4.93 -1.68
N LEU A 69 15.59 -5.86 -2.44
CA LEU A 69 15.09 -5.62 -3.78
C LEU A 69 13.55 -5.50 -3.76
N PRO A 70 12.98 -4.64 -4.59
CA PRO A 70 11.54 -4.63 -4.79
C PRO A 70 11.10 -5.92 -5.49
N PRO A 71 9.83 -6.35 -5.31
CA PRO A 71 9.28 -7.49 -6.05
C PRO A 71 9.39 -7.28 -7.57
N GLU A 72 9.60 -8.35 -8.33
CA GLU A 72 9.65 -8.26 -9.80
C GLU A 72 8.39 -7.62 -10.38
N LEU A 73 7.22 -7.92 -9.82
CA LEU A 73 5.96 -7.32 -10.22
C LEU A 73 6.02 -5.78 -10.21
N SER A 74 6.70 -5.17 -9.23
CA SER A 74 6.83 -3.72 -9.15
C SER A 74 7.65 -3.10 -10.28
N THR A 75 8.53 -3.88 -10.90
CA THR A 75 9.38 -3.40 -12.01
C THR A 75 8.68 -3.48 -13.37
N VAL A 76 7.56 -4.18 -13.44
CA VAL A 76 6.75 -4.29 -14.67
C VAL A 76 5.47 -3.48 -14.62
N THR A 77 5.03 -3.04 -13.45
CA THR A 77 3.91 -2.11 -13.31
C THR A 77 4.32 -0.68 -13.69
N GLU A 78 3.39 0.11 -14.19
CA GLU A 78 3.66 1.52 -14.54
C GLU A 78 3.81 2.42 -13.30
N VAL A 79 3.17 2.02 -12.18
CA VAL A 79 3.35 2.60 -10.85
C VAL A 79 3.52 1.45 -9.87
N ALA A 80 4.56 1.49 -9.07
CA ALA A 80 4.85 0.48 -8.06
C ALA A 80 4.04 0.77 -6.79
N SER A 81 2.92 0.10 -6.60
CA SER A 81 2.05 0.29 -5.44
C SER A 81 2.31 -0.76 -4.36
N PHE A 82 2.40 -0.31 -3.12
CA PHE A 82 2.69 -1.19 -1.99
C PHE A 82 1.75 -0.95 -0.81
N ASN A 83 1.34 -2.05 -0.19
CA ASN A 83 0.62 -2.04 1.08
C ASN A 83 1.62 -2.15 2.23
N TYR A 84 1.64 -1.17 3.14
CA TYR A 84 2.38 -1.20 4.42
C TYR A 84 3.91 -1.42 4.30
N GLN A 85 4.56 -0.91 3.25
CA GLN A 85 5.98 -1.18 2.98
C GLN A 85 6.90 0.05 2.96
N TYR A 86 6.45 1.19 3.47
CA TYR A 86 7.19 2.45 3.38
C TYR A 86 8.64 2.37 3.90
N VAL A 87 8.90 1.52 4.87
CA VAL A 87 10.25 1.35 5.47
C VAL A 87 11.30 0.85 4.48
N ASP A 88 10.87 0.24 3.40
CA ASP A 88 11.74 -0.32 2.38
C ASP A 88 11.86 0.57 1.12
N TYR A 89 11.07 1.65 0.99
CA TYR A 89 11.01 2.45 -0.24
C TYR A 89 12.35 3.07 -0.62
N ALA A 90 13.10 3.61 0.34
CA ALA A 90 14.43 4.16 0.07
C ALA A 90 15.37 3.11 -0.56
N LYS A 91 15.33 1.88 -0.05
CA LYS A 91 16.12 0.75 -0.57
C LYS A 91 15.63 0.28 -1.94
N TYR A 92 14.30 0.29 -2.16
CA TYR A 92 13.73 -0.02 -3.46
C TYR A 92 14.15 1.00 -4.52
N LEU A 93 14.11 2.28 -4.19
CA LEU A 93 14.52 3.37 -5.09
C LEU A 93 16.03 3.37 -5.35
N GLU A 94 16.84 3.02 -4.35
CA GLU A 94 18.29 2.80 -4.54
C GLU A 94 18.57 1.65 -5.51
N ALA A 95 17.83 0.54 -5.36
CA ALA A 95 17.99 -0.63 -6.21
C ALA A 95 17.44 -0.43 -7.62
N CYS A 96 16.34 0.31 -7.74
CA CYS A 96 15.60 0.55 -8.98
C CYS A 96 15.19 2.04 -9.07
N PRO A 97 16.11 2.94 -9.46
CA PRO A 97 15.87 4.40 -9.44
C PRO A 97 14.75 4.87 -10.36
N GLY A 98 14.32 4.02 -11.31
CA GLY A 98 13.21 4.30 -12.23
C GLY A 98 11.81 4.08 -11.65
N LEU A 99 11.68 3.54 -10.45
CA LEU A 99 10.38 3.31 -9.84
C LEU A 99 9.67 4.63 -9.51
N ILE A 100 8.37 4.64 -9.78
CA ILE A 100 7.43 5.63 -9.24
C ILE A 100 6.59 4.89 -8.21
N VAL A 101 6.61 5.35 -6.98
CA VAL A 101 6.02 4.63 -5.83
C VAL A 101 4.68 5.24 -5.43
N TYR A 102 3.75 4.39 -5.09
CA TYR A 102 2.48 4.74 -4.47
C TYR A 102 2.24 3.82 -3.26
N GLN A 103 1.86 4.38 -2.13
CA GLN A 103 1.44 3.58 -0.99
C GLN A 103 -0.06 3.32 -1.07
N SER A 104 -0.43 2.15 -1.56
CA SER A 104 -1.83 1.79 -1.81
C SER A 104 -2.62 1.49 -0.55
N GLU A 105 -1.95 1.06 0.53
CA GLU A 105 -2.53 0.94 1.86
C GLU A 105 -1.53 1.37 2.92
N ALA A 106 -1.97 2.22 3.83
CA ALA A 106 -1.18 2.74 4.95
C ALA A 106 -1.93 2.62 6.27
N THR A 107 -1.22 2.44 7.36
CA THR A 107 -1.75 2.58 8.72
C THR A 107 -1.57 4.00 9.23
N SER A 108 -2.18 4.33 10.38
CA SER A 108 -2.03 5.65 11.00
C SER A 108 -0.58 6.00 11.33
N SER A 109 0.26 5.03 11.65
CA SER A 109 1.69 5.25 11.92
C SER A 109 2.49 5.61 10.68
N GLU A 110 1.97 5.32 9.49
CA GLU A 110 2.64 5.55 8.21
C GLU A 110 2.25 6.86 7.54
N LEU A 111 1.35 7.64 8.15
CA LEU A 111 0.80 8.84 7.53
C LEU A 111 1.70 10.06 7.64
N THR A 112 2.53 10.13 8.66
CA THR A 112 3.35 11.31 8.91
C THR A 112 4.79 11.11 8.47
N ALA A 113 5.50 10.13 9.01
CA ALA A 113 6.91 9.90 8.69
C ALA A 113 7.15 9.53 7.22
N PRO A 114 6.39 8.61 6.61
CA PRO A 114 6.59 8.29 5.20
C PRO A 114 6.22 9.44 4.26
N PHE A 115 5.11 10.12 4.53
CA PHE A 115 4.63 11.18 3.65
C PHE A 115 5.58 12.37 3.61
N PHE A 116 6.10 12.80 4.75
CA PHE A 116 7.01 13.95 4.85
C PHE A 116 8.49 13.59 4.67
N GLY A 117 8.86 12.32 4.86
CA GLY A 117 10.25 11.87 4.77
C GLY A 117 10.64 11.25 3.43
N MET A 118 9.69 11.06 2.51
CA MET A 118 9.96 10.46 1.21
C MET A 118 10.33 11.48 0.13
N ASP A 119 11.06 10.98 -0.86
CA ASP A 119 11.33 11.71 -2.10
C ASP A 119 10.01 12.00 -2.83
N GLN A 120 9.56 13.24 -2.76
CA GLN A 120 8.31 13.70 -3.35
C GLN A 120 8.30 13.59 -4.88
N ASP A 121 9.46 13.57 -5.53
CA ASP A 121 9.57 13.39 -6.97
C ASP A 121 9.32 11.93 -7.40
N LYS A 122 9.43 11.00 -6.48
CA LYS A 122 9.28 9.56 -6.71
C LYS A 122 8.00 8.96 -6.12
N MET A 123 7.30 9.71 -5.28
CA MET A 123 6.09 9.23 -4.62
C MET A 123 4.86 9.94 -5.15
N VAL A 124 3.92 9.15 -5.70
CA VAL A 124 2.62 9.67 -6.20
C VAL A 124 1.70 10.09 -5.06
N GLY A 125 1.76 9.39 -3.93
CA GLY A 125 0.92 9.64 -2.77
C GLY A 125 0.69 8.38 -1.95
N LEU A 126 -0.29 8.47 -1.05
CA LEU A 126 -0.70 7.33 -0.24
C LEU A 126 -2.23 7.26 -0.09
N ALA A 127 -2.74 6.07 0.19
CA ALA A 127 -4.10 5.83 0.62
C ALA A 127 -4.09 5.14 1.99
N TYR A 128 -5.03 5.50 2.80
CA TYR A 128 -5.18 4.94 4.15
C TYR A 128 -6.14 3.75 4.17
N TRP A 129 -5.80 2.73 4.94
CA TRP A 129 -6.67 1.59 5.17
C TRP A 129 -7.20 1.63 6.61
N GLY A 130 -8.44 1.98 6.90
CA GLY A 130 -9.47 2.42 5.97
C GLY A 130 -10.08 3.70 6.52
N ALA A 131 -10.83 4.40 5.69
CA ALA A 131 -11.39 5.69 6.08
C ALA A 131 -12.50 5.55 7.13
N ILE A 132 -13.41 4.61 6.94
CA ILE A 132 -14.58 4.38 7.79
C ILE A 132 -14.50 2.96 8.33
N GLU A 133 -14.80 2.79 9.62
CA GLU A 133 -14.95 1.48 10.24
C GLU A 133 -16.03 0.67 9.50
N TYR A 134 -15.70 -0.54 9.12
CA TYR A 134 -16.61 -1.44 8.44
C TYR A 134 -16.71 -2.78 9.17
N TRP A 135 -17.87 -3.42 8.99
CA TRP A 135 -18.15 -4.70 9.62
C TRP A 135 -17.56 -5.84 8.79
N GLY A 136 -17.19 -6.91 9.47
CA GLY A 136 -16.71 -8.13 8.82
C GLY A 136 -15.21 -8.34 8.91
N GLU A 137 -14.40 -7.29 8.96
CA GLU A 137 -12.98 -7.38 9.25
C GLU A 137 -12.73 -6.94 10.70
N SER A 138 -12.66 -7.90 11.60
CA SER A 138 -12.41 -7.65 13.02
C SER A 138 -11.35 -8.58 13.57
N ASN A 139 -10.59 -8.09 14.56
CA ASN A 139 -9.60 -8.88 15.27
C ASN A 139 -10.21 -9.65 16.45
N GLY A 140 -11.43 -10.16 16.27
CA GLY A 140 -12.14 -10.97 17.24
C GLY A 140 -13.08 -10.20 18.16
N TRP A 141 -13.97 -10.98 18.82
CA TRP A 141 -14.93 -10.47 19.78
C TRP A 141 -14.24 -9.71 20.94
N PRO A 142 -14.75 -8.60 21.46
CA PRO A 142 -16.04 -7.96 21.11
C PRO A 142 -16.00 -6.93 19.97
N LYS A 143 -14.89 -6.80 19.26
CA LYS A 143 -14.77 -5.87 18.15
C LYS A 143 -15.64 -6.32 16.98
N LYS A 144 -16.43 -5.39 16.45
CA LYS A 144 -17.38 -5.67 15.36
C LYS A 144 -16.88 -5.22 13.99
N GLY A 145 -15.83 -4.41 13.93
CA GLY A 145 -15.29 -3.85 12.72
C GLY A 145 -13.81 -3.48 12.83
N TRP A 146 -13.28 -2.88 11.77
CA TRP A 146 -11.91 -2.42 11.68
C TRP A 146 -11.73 -1.09 12.43
N ASN A 147 -11.28 -1.15 13.68
CA ASN A 147 -11.18 0.00 14.59
C ASN A 147 -9.94 0.89 14.40
N TYR A 148 -9.16 0.68 13.36
CA TYR A 148 -8.02 1.53 12.99
C TYR A 148 -8.39 2.59 11.96
N SER A 149 -9.68 2.71 11.62
CA SER A 149 -10.21 3.69 10.68
C SER A 149 -10.16 5.13 11.22
N PHE A 150 -10.35 6.11 10.34
CA PHE A 150 -10.47 7.52 10.76
C PHE A 150 -11.81 7.83 11.42
N PHE A 151 -12.86 7.17 10.95
CA PHE A 151 -14.23 7.38 11.42
C PHE A 151 -14.84 6.05 11.83
N ASN A 152 -15.68 6.09 12.85
CA ASN A 152 -16.53 4.95 13.16
C ASN A 152 -17.68 4.83 12.13
N HIS A 153 -18.50 3.80 12.25
CA HIS A 153 -19.64 3.55 11.37
C HIS A 153 -20.75 4.61 11.43
N ALA A 154 -20.75 5.46 12.47
CA ALA A 154 -21.62 6.63 12.59
C ALA A 154 -20.98 7.92 12.04
N LEU A 155 -19.81 7.81 11.39
CA LEU A 155 -19.00 8.92 10.87
C LEU A 155 -18.45 9.86 11.96
N GLU A 156 -18.36 9.40 13.20
CA GLU A 156 -17.69 10.13 14.26
C GLU A 156 -16.18 9.92 14.16
N PRO A 157 -15.37 10.99 14.26
CA PRO A 157 -13.92 10.88 14.06
C PRO A 157 -13.22 10.20 15.24
N TYR A 158 -12.35 9.28 14.93
CA TYR A 158 -11.35 8.77 15.86
C TYR A 158 -10.16 9.75 16.01
N PRO A 159 -9.33 9.62 17.07
CA PRO A 159 -8.17 10.49 17.26
C PRO A 159 -7.23 10.57 16.06
N GLN A 160 -7.04 9.48 15.32
CA GLN A 160 -6.20 9.46 14.12
C GLN A 160 -6.74 10.34 12.97
N ALA A 161 -8.04 10.63 12.92
CA ALA A 161 -8.58 11.57 11.95
C ALA A 161 -8.03 13.00 12.16
N TYR A 162 -7.83 13.38 13.40
CA TYR A 162 -7.23 14.69 13.73
C TYR A 162 -5.73 14.75 13.43
N LEU A 163 -5.03 13.63 13.57
CA LEU A 163 -3.63 13.52 13.13
C LEU A 163 -3.50 13.79 11.63
N ILE A 164 -4.37 13.16 10.83
CA ILE A 164 -4.41 13.40 9.38
C ILE A 164 -4.80 14.84 9.07
N LYS A 165 -5.82 15.35 9.72
CA LYS A 165 -6.23 16.74 9.56
C LYS A 165 -5.09 17.70 9.85
N SER A 166 -4.30 17.46 10.91
CA SER A 166 -3.15 18.30 11.25
C SER A 166 -2.02 18.25 10.20
N ALA A 167 -1.85 17.09 9.54
CA ALA A 167 -0.83 16.92 8.51
C ALA A 167 -1.17 17.63 7.18
N PHE A 168 -2.45 17.81 6.88
CA PHE A 168 -2.95 18.40 5.63
C PHE A 168 -3.64 19.76 5.81
N SER A 169 -3.62 20.32 7.02
CA SER A 169 -4.20 21.64 7.30
C SER A 169 -3.13 22.72 7.16
N ASP A 170 -3.48 23.82 6.48
CA ASP A 170 -2.66 25.02 6.45
C ASP A 170 -2.70 25.79 7.79
N GLU A 171 -3.70 25.49 8.61
CA GLU A 171 -3.88 26.13 9.93
C GLU A 171 -3.34 25.23 11.06
N PRO A 172 -2.72 25.81 12.09
CA PRO A 172 -2.29 25.06 13.27
C PRO A 172 -3.47 24.34 13.92
N LEU A 173 -3.31 23.06 14.17
CA LEU A 173 -4.33 22.24 14.81
C LEU A 173 -3.77 21.58 16.08
N VAL A 174 -4.48 21.76 17.18
CA VAL A 174 -4.25 21.03 18.44
C VAL A 174 -5.50 20.22 18.75
N HIS A 175 -5.34 18.94 18.96
CA HIS A 175 -6.42 18.04 19.39
C HIS A 175 -5.99 17.30 20.66
N ILE A 176 -6.83 17.33 21.68
CA ILE A 176 -6.63 16.60 22.93
C ILE A 176 -7.68 15.49 22.99
N GLY A 177 -7.24 14.25 22.83
CA GLY A 177 -8.07 13.08 23.07
C GLY A 177 -8.04 12.69 24.55
N VAL A 178 -9.20 12.49 25.15
CA VAL A 178 -9.33 11.88 26.47
C VAL A 178 -9.68 10.41 26.26
N VAL A 179 -8.86 9.52 26.82
CA VAL A 179 -9.04 8.07 26.78
C VAL A 179 -9.68 7.61 28.08
#